data_924a6b2c4c9ccdea813fac770a2b55cb
#
_entry.id   924a6b2c4c9ccdea813fac770a2b55cb
#
_cell.length_a   1.000
_cell.length_b   1.000
_cell.length_c   1.000
_cell.angle_alpha   90.00
_cell.angle_beta   90.00
_cell.angle_gamma   90.00
#
_symmetry.space_group_name_H-M   'P 1'
#
loop_
_entity.id
_entity.type
_entity.pdbx_description
1 polymer ?
#
loop_
_entity_poly.entity_id
_entity_poly.type
_entity_poly.pdbx_seq_one_letter_code
_entity_poly.pdbx_strand_id
1 'polypeptide(L)'
;RRLEAWVPGPDGGWRLLQTWPILGMSGTLGPKLREGDRQVPEGLYRIESLNPNSLYHLSLRVDYPNAHDRDRGREEGRPDLGGDIMIHGNTCSIGCLAMGDPAAEELFVLAADTGLDRIRVILSPVDFRVRGLPADMPPVPAWTANLYAAIRRELAALSSP
;
A
#
# COMPACT_ATOMS: atom_id res chain seq x y z
N ARG A 1 -10.02 5.70 -5.93
CA ARG A 1 -9.15 5.13 -4.89
C ARG A 1 -9.89 3.98 -4.22
N ARG A 2 -9.29 2.79 -4.21
CA ARG A 2 -9.89 1.60 -3.60
C ARG A 2 -8.80 0.68 -3.07
N LEU A 3 -9.15 -0.16 -2.11
CA LEU A 3 -8.40 -1.30 -1.65
C LEU A 3 -9.11 -2.57 -2.13
N GLU A 4 -8.37 -3.51 -2.67
CA GLU A 4 -8.87 -4.81 -3.13
C GLU A 4 -8.17 -5.93 -2.34
N ALA A 5 -8.93 -6.90 -1.85
CA ALA A 5 -8.40 -8.13 -1.31
C ALA A 5 -8.52 -9.25 -2.35
N TRP A 6 -7.42 -9.93 -2.60
CA TRP A 6 -7.33 -11.05 -3.52
C TRP A 6 -6.87 -12.30 -2.79
N VAL A 7 -7.46 -13.44 -3.12
CA VAL A 7 -7.14 -14.74 -2.51
C VAL A 7 -6.80 -15.75 -3.59
N PRO A 8 -5.99 -16.78 -3.27
CA PRO A 8 -5.74 -17.87 -4.20
C PRO A 8 -7.04 -18.54 -4.67
N GLY A 9 -7.19 -18.70 -5.97
CA GLY A 9 -8.28 -19.46 -6.58
C GLY A 9 -7.96 -20.96 -6.64
N PRO A 10 -8.97 -21.79 -6.89
CA PRO A 10 -8.80 -23.23 -6.98
C PRO A 10 -7.99 -23.69 -8.20
N ASP A 11 -7.87 -22.86 -9.20
CA ASP A 11 -7.12 -23.05 -10.44
C ASP A 11 -5.65 -22.59 -10.38
N GLY A 12 -5.22 -22.12 -9.20
CA GLY A 12 -3.88 -21.55 -8.98
C GLY A 12 -3.75 -20.08 -9.36
N GLY A 13 -4.80 -19.46 -9.90
CA GLY A 13 -4.87 -18.02 -10.15
C GLY A 13 -5.29 -17.23 -8.90
N TRP A 14 -5.55 -15.95 -9.07
CA TRP A 14 -6.04 -15.07 -8.01
C TRP A 14 -7.51 -14.72 -8.25
N ARG A 15 -8.29 -14.70 -7.18
CA ARG A 15 -9.70 -14.30 -7.19
C ARG A 15 -9.92 -13.08 -6.31
N LEU A 16 -10.59 -12.08 -6.85
CA LEU A 16 -11.03 -10.92 -6.07
C LEU A 16 -12.03 -11.37 -5.00
N LEU A 17 -11.70 -11.12 -3.75
CA LEU A 17 -12.56 -11.41 -2.61
C LEU A 17 -13.49 -10.24 -2.33
N GLN A 18 -12.93 -9.03 -2.19
CA GLN A 18 -13.69 -7.85 -1.78
C GLN A 18 -12.98 -6.58 -2.23
N THR A 19 -13.74 -5.48 -2.35
CA THR A 19 -13.26 -4.14 -2.66
C THR A 19 -13.86 -3.14 -1.69
N TRP A 20 -13.02 -2.25 -1.14
CA TRP A 20 -13.44 -1.15 -0.27
C TRP A 20 -12.98 0.19 -0.84
N PRO A 21 -13.79 1.26 -0.72
CA PRO A 21 -13.33 2.61 -1.03
C PRO A 21 -12.28 3.05 0.01
N ILE A 22 -11.24 3.74 -0.43
CA ILE A 22 -10.33 4.48 0.46
C ILE A 22 -10.97 5.85 0.69
N LEU A 23 -11.37 6.14 1.93
CA LEU A 23 -12.10 7.36 2.30
C LEU A 23 -11.18 8.55 2.50
N GLY A 24 -9.95 8.31 2.96
CA GLY A 24 -8.94 9.36 3.17
C GLY A 24 -7.53 8.89 2.86
N MET A 25 -6.81 9.67 2.11
CA MET A 25 -5.37 9.54 1.90
C MET A 25 -4.81 10.87 1.40
N SER A 26 -3.57 11.16 1.75
CA SER A 26 -2.86 12.36 1.32
C SER A 26 -1.74 12.05 0.33
N GLY A 27 -1.11 13.09 -0.18
CA GLY A 27 -0.02 13.01 -1.13
C GLY A 27 -0.46 13.07 -2.59
N THR A 28 0.52 13.00 -3.45
CA THR A 28 0.40 12.99 -4.92
C THR A 28 0.94 11.67 -5.47
N LEU A 29 0.98 11.50 -6.78
CA LEU A 29 1.65 10.35 -7.41
C LEU A 29 3.15 10.45 -7.19
N GLY A 30 3.78 9.32 -6.88
CA GLY A 30 5.20 9.22 -6.58
C GLY A 30 5.48 8.54 -5.25
N PRO A 31 6.67 7.96 -5.08
CA PRO A 31 7.05 7.26 -3.86
C PRO A 31 7.19 8.21 -2.67
N LYS A 32 6.98 7.70 -1.47
CA LYS A 32 7.34 8.39 -0.23
C LYS A 32 8.85 8.44 -0.11
N LEU A 33 9.41 9.64 0.17
CA LEU A 33 10.85 9.85 0.17
C LEU A 33 11.42 10.26 1.53
N ARG A 34 10.62 10.88 2.41
CA ARG A 34 11.10 11.42 3.69
C ARG A 34 9.98 11.53 4.72
N GLU A 35 10.40 11.67 5.98
CA GLU A 35 9.46 12.01 7.05
C GLU A 35 8.76 13.34 6.75
N GLY A 36 7.49 13.45 7.12
CA GLY A 36 6.70 14.67 6.97
C GLY A 36 6.28 15.05 5.54
N ASP A 37 6.61 14.27 4.51
CA ASP A 37 6.20 14.54 3.13
C ASP A 37 4.71 14.25 2.87
N ARG A 38 4.01 13.69 3.83
CA ARG A 38 2.57 13.35 3.79
C ARG A 38 2.21 12.41 2.64
N GLN A 39 3.17 11.66 2.12
CA GLN A 39 2.98 10.69 1.04
C GLN A 39 2.57 9.34 1.59
N VAL A 40 1.63 8.71 0.92
CA VAL A 40 1.44 7.26 1.01
C VAL A 40 2.57 6.61 0.19
N PRO A 41 3.32 5.64 0.72
CA PRO A 41 4.36 5.00 -0.06
C PRO A 41 3.77 4.20 -1.23
N GLU A 42 4.55 4.08 -2.29
CA GLU A 42 4.24 3.23 -3.44
C GLU A 42 5.25 2.10 -3.51
N GLY A 43 4.78 0.86 -3.63
CA GLY A 43 5.69 -0.27 -3.59
C GLY A 43 5.04 -1.60 -3.28
N LEU A 44 5.89 -2.58 -2.97
CA LEU A 44 5.53 -3.93 -2.57
C LEU A 44 5.88 -4.11 -1.10
N TYR A 45 4.87 -4.31 -0.28
CA TYR A 45 4.96 -4.30 1.17
C TYR A 45 4.32 -5.55 1.79
N ARG A 46 4.35 -5.59 3.13
CA ARG A 46 3.66 -6.58 3.97
C ARG A 46 2.90 -5.85 5.09
N ILE A 47 2.08 -6.59 5.80
CA ILE A 47 1.55 -6.13 7.09
C ILE A 47 2.53 -6.57 8.17
N GLU A 48 3.08 -5.59 8.89
CA GLU A 48 4.05 -5.81 9.96
C GLU A 48 3.38 -6.20 11.28
N SER A 49 2.27 -5.52 11.60
CA SER A 49 1.55 -5.74 12.85
C SER A 49 0.10 -5.27 12.78
N LEU A 50 -0.70 -5.78 13.72
CA LEU A 50 -2.07 -5.36 13.98
C LEU A 50 -2.14 -4.60 15.30
N ASN A 51 -2.82 -3.45 15.32
CA ASN A 51 -3.04 -2.67 16.54
C ASN A 51 -4.54 -2.56 16.82
N PRO A 52 -5.07 -3.32 17.81
CA PRO A 52 -6.47 -3.24 18.20
C PRO A 52 -6.79 -2.01 19.04
N ASN A 53 -5.78 -1.27 19.52
CA ASN A 53 -5.91 -0.08 20.35
C ASN A 53 -5.45 1.18 19.62
N SER A 54 -5.66 1.22 18.30
CA SER A 54 -5.31 2.38 17.48
C SER A 54 -6.18 3.60 17.83
N LEU A 55 -5.60 4.80 17.80
CA LEU A 55 -6.33 6.07 17.92
C LEU A 55 -7.37 6.26 16.80
N TYR A 56 -7.23 5.50 15.72
CA TYR A 56 -8.13 5.50 14.56
C TYR A 56 -8.93 4.20 14.46
N HIS A 57 -9.47 3.75 15.60
CA HIS A 57 -10.25 2.53 15.80
C HIS A 57 -9.38 1.27 15.75
N LEU A 58 -9.09 0.72 14.59
CA LEU A 58 -8.18 -0.41 14.35
C LEU A 58 -7.14 -0.02 13.31
N SER A 59 -5.94 -0.62 13.36
CA SER A 59 -4.97 -0.40 12.30
C SER A 59 -4.12 -1.62 11.97
N LEU A 60 -3.77 -1.73 10.69
CA LEU A 60 -2.81 -2.66 10.14
C LEU A 60 -1.57 -1.84 9.74
N ARG A 61 -0.42 -2.12 10.34
CA ARG A 61 0.83 -1.43 10.04
C ARG A 61 1.49 -2.04 8.81
N VAL A 62 1.80 -1.19 7.83
CA VAL A 62 2.57 -1.55 6.64
C VAL A 62 4.06 -1.48 6.99
N ASP A 63 4.88 -2.40 6.48
CA ASP A 63 6.33 -2.51 6.75
C ASP A 63 7.18 -1.46 6.02
N TYR A 64 6.64 -0.25 5.87
CA TYR A 64 7.40 0.89 5.36
C TYR A 64 8.20 1.59 6.50
N PRO A 65 9.48 1.97 6.27
CA PRO A 65 10.30 1.66 5.10
C PRO A 65 10.80 0.21 5.12
N ASN A 66 10.65 -0.52 4.02
CA ASN A 66 11.21 -1.86 3.87
C ASN A 66 12.68 -1.82 3.40
N ALA A 67 13.26 -2.97 3.05
CA ALA A 67 14.66 -3.03 2.61
C ALA A 67 14.92 -2.20 1.35
N HIS A 68 14.00 -2.26 0.37
CA HIS A 68 14.10 -1.47 -0.87
C HIS A 68 14.11 0.03 -0.59
N ASP A 69 13.18 0.52 0.25
CA ASP A 69 13.11 1.94 0.60
C ASP A 69 14.38 2.42 1.30
N ARG A 70 14.90 1.61 2.23
CA ARG A 70 16.14 1.91 2.94
C ARG A 70 17.35 1.94 2.03
N ASP A 71 17.43 1.03 1.05
CA ASP A 71 18.50 1.00 0.05
C ASP A 71 18.48 2.27 -0.79
N ARG A 72 17.31 2.66 -1.32
CA ARG A 72 17.15 3.90 -2.07
C ARG A 72 17.47 5.13 -1.21
N GLY A 73 17.04 5.13 0.05
CA GLY A 73 17.38 6.20 0.99
C GLY A 73 18.89 6.35 1.19
N ARG A 74 19.62 5.24 1.37
CA ARG A 74 21.09 5.26 1.52
C ARG A 74 21.80 5.76 0.27
N GLU A 75 21.39 5.26 -0.91
CA GLU A 75 21.98 5.67 -2.19
C GLU A 75 21.81 7.16 -2.50
N GLU A 76 20.71 7.74 -2.05
CA GLU A 76 20.38 9.16 -2.27
C GLU A 76 20.72 10.05 -1.07
N GLY A 77 21.35 9.51 -0.01
CA GLY A 77 21.71 10.27 1.18
C GLY A 77 20.51 10.79 1.97
N ARG A 78 19.40 10.07 1.96
CA ARG A 78 18.17 10.39 2.71
C ARG A 78 18.09 9.55 4.00
N PRO A 79 18.54 10.06 5.15
CA PRO A 79 18.63 9.28 6.39
C PRO A 79 17.28 9.05 7.06
N ASP A 80 16.33 9.97 6.87
CA ASP A 80 15.03 9.94 7.53
C ASP A 80 13.91 9.75 6.49
N LEU A 81 13.47 8.51 6.35
CA LEU A 81 12.41 8.12 5.42
C LEU A 81 11.01 8.23 6.03
N GLY A 82 10.95 8.38 7.35
CA GLY A 82 9.72 8.29 8.11
C GLY A 82 9.24 6.86 8.31
N GLY A 83 8.02 6.72 8.78
CA GLY A 83 7.40 5.43 9.08
C GLY A 83 5.92 5.57 9.41
N ASP A 84 5.42 4.63 10.24
CA ASP A 84 4.04 4.64 10.76
C ASP A 84 2.95 4.73 9.68
N ILE A 85 3.15 3.99 8.60
CA ILE A 85 2.15 3.87 7.53
C ILE A 85 1.12 2.82 7.92
N MET A 86 -0.15 3.25 8.03
CA MET A 86 -1.25 2.41 8.49
C MET A 86 -2.38 2.32 7.45
N ILE A 87 -3.03 1.18 7.43
CA ILE A 87 -4.40 1.01 6.93
C ILE A 87 -5.29 1.01 8.18
N HIS A 88 -6.22 1.96 8.30
CA HIS A 88 -6.91 2.20 9.57
C HIS A 88 -8.37 2.66 9.39
N GLY A 89 -9.11 2.64 10.47
CA GLY A 89 -10.47 3.20 10.56
C GLY A 89 -10.50 4.72 10.46
N ASN A 90 -11.66 5.33 10.76
CA ASN A 90 -11.88 6.76 10.58
C ASN A 90 -11.76 7.18 9.10
N THR A 91 -11.85 8.48 8.82
CA THR A 91 -11.82 9.05 7.45
C THR A 91 -10.69 10.04 7.23
N CYS A 92 -9.97 10.44 8.30
CA CYS A 92 -8.87 11.40 8.23
C CYS A 92 -7.53 10.68 8.12
N SER A 93 -6.68 11.10 7.20
CA SER A 93 -5.35 10.52 7.02
C SER A 93 -4.31 11.54 6.56
N ILE A 94 -3.08 11.38 7.06
CA ILE A 94 -1.88 12.06 6.61
C ILE A 94 -0.79 10.99 6.42
N GLY A 95 -0.57 10.56 5.16
CA GLY A 95 0.40 9.52 4.82
C GLY A 95 -0.09 8.08 4.98
N CYS A 96 -1.28 7.87 5.54
CA CYS A 96 -1.91 6.56 5.74
C CYS A 96 -3.11 6.34 4.80
N LEU A 97 -3.77 5.19 4.92
CA LEU A 97 -4.99 4.85 4.19
C LEU A 97 -6.16 4.72 5.18
N ALA A 98 -7.03 5.72 5.22
CA ALA A 98 -8.23 5.70 6.05
C ALA A 98 -9.38 5.01 5.31
N MET A 99 -9.90 3.95 5.90
CA MET A 99 -10.88 3.06 5.28
C MET A 99 -12.30 3.26 5.83
N GLY A 100 -12.45 3.97 6.97
CA GLY A 100 -13.65 3.93 7.79
C GLY A 100 -13.68 2.69 8.69
N ASP A 101 -14.40 2.78 9.80
CA ASP A 101 -14.37 1.76 10.83
C ASP A 101 -14.87 0.39 10.34
N PRO A 102 -15.99 0.27 9.60
CA PRO A 102 -16.46 -1.04 9.15
C PRO A 102 -15.44 -1.77 8.25
N ALA A 103 -14.83 -1.05 7.30
CA ALA A 103 -13.83 -1.66 6.43
C ALA A 103 -12.54 -2.01 7.17
N ALA A 104 -12.15 -1.20 8.15
CA ALA A 104 -10.98 -1.50 8.99
C ALA A 104 -11.21 -2.74 9.85
N GLU A 105 -12.42 -2.95 10.37
CA GLU A 105 -12.81 -4.16 11.12
C GLU A 105 -12.70 -5.42 10.23
N GLU A 106 -13.30 -5.39 9.04
CA GLU A 106 -13.23 -6.50 8.09
C GLU A 106 -11.78 -6.83 7.71
N LEU A 107 -10.98 -5.82 7.37
CA LEU A 107 -9.57 -5.98 7.02
C LEU A 107 -8.73 -6.50 8.18
N PHE A 108 -9.00 -6.05 9.40
CA PHE A 108 -8.29 -6.47 10.61
C PHE A 108 -8.54 -7.96 10.90
N VAL A 109 -9.80 -8.39 10.87
CA VAL A 109 -10.17 -9.80 11.07
C VAL A 109 -9.60 -10.66 9.95
N LEU A 110 -9.75 -10.23 8.70
CA LEU A 110 -9.20 -10.95 7.55
C LEU A 110 -7.68 -11.13 7.68
N ALA A 111 -6.96 -10.11 8.13
CA ALA A 111 -5.52 -10.19 8.32
C ALA A 111 -5.14 -11.10 9.50
N ALA A 112 -5.86 -11.03 10.61
CA ALA A 112 -5.62 -11.88 11.77
C ALA A 112 -5.83 -13.37 11.43
N ASP A 113 -6.92 -13.70 10.73
CA ASP A 113 -7.25 -15.06 10.34
C ASP A 113 -6.30 -15.63 9.27
N THR A 114 -5.83 -14.75 8.36
CA THR A 114 -4.90 -15.17 7.29
C THR A 114 -3.50 -15.47 7.82
N GLY A 115 -3.02 -14.71 8.80
CA GLY A 115 -1.63 -14.67 9.25
C GLY A 115 -0.79 -13.67 8.45
N LEU A 116 -0.10 -12.78 9.17
CA LEU A 116 0.54 -11.59 8.57
C LEU A 116 1.66 -11.91 7.58
N ASP A 117 2.40 -12.98 7.81
CA ASP A 117 3.47 -13.50 6.96
C ASP A 117 2.99 -13.93 5.56
N ARG A 118 1.70 -14.22 5.44
CA ARG A 118 1.04 -14.65 4.20
C ARG A 118 0.44 -13.48 3.40
N ILE A 119 0.42 -12.28 3.96
CA ILE A 119 -0.19 -11.10 3.34
C ILE A 119 0.86 -10.28 2.60
N ARG A 120 0.59 -10.01 1.33
CA ARG A 120 1.33 -9.02 0.53
C ARG A 120 0.46 -7.80 0.29
N VAL A 121 1.08 -6.64 0.31
CA VAL A 121 0.43 -5.35 0.07
C VAL A 121 1.08 -4.70 -1.15
N ILE A 122 0.29 -4.36 -2.14
CA ILE A 122 0.73 -3.62 -3.32
C ILE A 122 0.13 -2.22 -3.23
N LEU A 123 0.98 -1.21 -3.02
CA LEU A 123 0.60 0.20 -3.08
C LEU A 123 0.99 0.76 -4.44
N SER A 124 -0.01 0.99 -5.29
CA SER A 124 0.19 1.39 -6.68
C SER A 124 -0.28 2.82 -6.93
N PRO A 125 0.46 3.65 -7.68
CA PRO A 125 0.05 5.02 -8.02
C PRO A 125 -1.26 5.05 -8.81
N VAL A 126 -1.43 4.09 -9.70
CA VAL A 126 -2.62 3.89 -10.52
C VAL A 126 -2.90 2.40 -10.67
N ASP A 127 -4.10 2.05 -11.09
CA ASP A 127 -4.37 0.67 -11.49
C ASP A 127 -3.75 0.39 -12.87
N PHE A 128 -2.55 -0.16 -12.87
CA PHE A 128 -1.82 -0.48 -14.10
C PHE A 128 -2.48 -1.55 -14.98
N ARG A 129 -3.50 -2.25 -14.48
CA ARG A 129 -4.29 -3.20 -15.27
C ARG A 129 -5.20 -2.49 -16.27
N VAL A 130 -5.57 -1.23 -15.97
CA VAL A 130 -6.55 -0.46 -16.77
C VAL A 130 -6.02 0.84 -17.33
N ARG A 131 -4.93 1.40 -16.78
CA ARG A 131 -4.36 2.67 -17.28
C ARG A 131 -2.87 2.82 -16.99
N GLY A 132 -2.22 3.68 -17.79
CA GLY A 132 -0.84 4.12 -17.54
C GLY A 132 -0.75 5.27 -16.55
N LEU A 133 0.47 5.72 -16.29
CA LEU A 133 0.73 6.95 -15.54
C LEU A 133 0.23 8.16 -16.33
N PRO A 134 -0.31 9.17 -15.65
CA PRO A 134 -0.70 10.42 -16.32
C PRO A 134 0.54 11.19 -16.83
N ALA A 135 0.34 11.95 -17.90
CA ALA A 135 1.43 12.72 -18.52
C ALA A 135 1.94 13.87 -17.63
N ASP A 136 1.10 14.37 -16.74
CA ASP A 136 1.37 15.45 -15.80
C ASP A 136 1.84 14.96 -14.43
N MET A 137 2.38 13.75 -14.36
CA MET A 137 2.92 13.18 -13.13
C MET A 137 4.06 14.07 -12.58
N PRO A 138 4.11 14.31 -11.26
CA PRO A 138 5.23 15.02 -10.66
C PRO A 138 6.57 14.35 -10.96
N PRO A 139 7.68 15.09 -10.98
CA PRO A 139 9.02 14.52 -11.10
C PRO A 139 9.28 13.49 -9.98
N VAL A 140 9.83 12.35 -10.34
CA VAL A 140 10.15 11.26 -9.41
C VAL A 140 11.59 10.78 -9.63
N PRO A 141 12.24 10.15 -8.65
CA PRO A 141 13.56 9.57 -8.82
C PRO A 141 13.63 8.56 -9.99
N ALA A 142 14.77 8.46 -10.66
CA ALA A 142 14.94 7.60 -11.83
C ALA A 142 14.66 6.10 -11.54
N TRP A 143 14.97 5.63 -10.32
CA TRP A 143 14.69 4.24 -9.90
C TRP A 143 13.20 3.89 -9.83
N THR A 144 12.32 4.89 -9.78
CA THR A 144 10.86 4.70 -9.73
C THR A 144 10.34 3.93 -10.95
N ALA A 145 10.99 4.06 -12.10
CA ALA A 145 10.63 3.30 -13.31
C ALA A 145 10.72 1.76 -13.06
N ASN A 146 11.77 1.31 -12.38
CA ASN A 146 11.95 -0.10 -12.04
C ASN A 146 10.93 -0.56 -10.98
N LEU A 147 10.64 0.28 -10.00
CA LEU A 147 9.61 0.03 -9.00
C LEU A 147 8.24 -0.17 -9.66
N TYR A 148 7.86 0.72 -10.56
CA TYR A 148 6.57 0.63 -11.26
C TYR A 148 6.51 -0.57 -12.21
N ALA A 149 7.63 -0.96 -12.81
CA ALA A 149 7.69 -2.21 -13.58
C ALA A 149 7.44 -3.44 -12.70
N ALA A 150 7.96 -3.45 -11.46
CA ALA A 150 7.69 -4.51 -10.50
C ALA A 150 6.22 -4.52 -10.06
N ILE A 151 5.65 -3.36 -9.71
CA ILE A 151 4.24 -3.23 -9.35
C ILE A 151 3.33 -3.71 -10.49
N ARG A 152 3.63 -3.35 -11.75
CA ARG A 152 2.87 -3.83 -12.91
C ARG A 152 2.85 -5.34 -13.03
N ARG A 153 3.99 -6.00 -12.82
CA ARG A 153 4.07 -7.47 -12.87
C ARG A 153 3.20 -8.13 -11.80
N GLU A 154 3.26 -7.62 -10.56
CA GLU A 154 2.43 -8.15 -9.47
C GLU A 154 0.93 -7.93 -9.73
N LEU A 155 0.55 -6.76 -10.21
CA LEU A 155 -0.86 -6.48 -10.55
C LEU A 155 -1.35 -7.30 -11.74
N ALA A 156 -0.50 -7.54 -12.75
CA ALA A 156 -0.86 -8.37 -13.89
C ALA A 156 -1.19 -9.82 -13.47
N ALA A 157 -0.49 -10.35 -12.46
CA ALA A 157 -0.77 -11.67 -11.91
C ALA A 157 -2.16 -11.79 -11.27
N LEU A 158 -2.72 -10.67 -10.76
CA LEU A 158 -4.07 -10.63 -10.19
C LEU A 158 -5.19 -10.62 -11.25
N SER A 159 -4.86 -10.34 -12.50
CA SER A 159 -5.84 -10.16 -13.58
C SER A 159 -5.95 -11.38 -14.50
N SER A 160 -5.20 -12.45 -14.23
CA SER A 160 -5.28 -13.68 -15.03
C SER A 160 -6.59 -14.40 -14.74
N PRO A 161 -7.30 -14.84 -15.79
CA PRO A 161 -8.59 -15.54 -15.67
C PRO A 161 -8.42 -16.90 -15.00
#